data_b4946ff75cf3ee1f3901ff5a95e3aedb
#
_entry.id   b4946ff75cf3ee1f3901ff5a95e3aedb
#
_cell.length_a   1.000
_cell.length_b   1.000
_cell.length_c   1.000
_cell.angle_alpha   90.00
_cell.angle_beta   90.00
_cell.angle_gamma   90.00
#
_symmetry.space_group_name_H-M   'P 1'
#
loop_
_entity.id
_entity.type
_entity.pdbx_description
1 polymer ?
#
loop_
_entity_poly.entity_id
_entity_poly.type
_entity_poly.pdbx_seq_one_letter_code
_entity_poly.pdbx_strand_id
1 'polypeptide(L)'
;DAAVEQARRATGRPPLLVCHSMGGLAARAWWQAHAADAAQRVHHVITIGSPHQGTLTASLARADNARQMRRGSQWLRALAQAEAADGRACHFTCFYSHCDNIVMPASTALLPGAVNRHVCGQPHVALARAGEVWDEVKRRLRD
;
A
#
# COMPACT_ATOMS: atom_id res chain seq x y z
N ASP A 1 9.64 -4.03 -10.41
CA ASP A 1 9.25 -3.98 -11.83
C ASP A 1 9.17 -5.38 -12.45
N ALA A 2 10.20 -6.22 -12.31
CA ALA A 2 10.25 -7.56 -12.92
C ALA A 2 9.01 -8.44 -12.61
N ALA A 3 8.51 -8.43 -11.37
CA ALA A 3 7.33 -9.21 -10.98
C ALA A 3 6.06 -8.75 -11.70
N VAL A 4 5.87 -7.45 -11.91
CA VAL A 4 4.74 -6.90 -12.67
C VAL A 4 4.81 -7.36 -14.12
N GLU A 5 5.97 -7.26 -14.74
CA GLU A 5 6.16 -7.70 -16.12
C GLU A 5 6.00 -9.21 -16.29
N GLN A 6 6.50 -9.99 -15.34
CA GLN A 6 6.31 -11.45 -15.35
C GLN A 6 4.83 -11.82 -15.27
N ALA A 7 4.07 -11.20 -14.37
CA ALA A 7 2.65 -11.44 -14.22
C ALA A 7 1.87 -11.04 -15.48
N ARG A 8 2.19 -9.89 -16.07
CA ARG A 8 1.57 -9.43 -17.34
C ARG A 8 1.82 -10.39 -18.49
N ARG A 9 3.07 -10.86 -18.65
CA ARG A 9 3.43 -11.85 -19.69
C ARG A 9 2.71 -13.18 -19.50
N ALA A 10 2.56 -13.64 -18.25
CA ALA A 10 1.91 -14.90 -17.92
C ALA A 10 0.39 -14.88 -18.13
N THR A 11 -0.26 -13.73 -17.93
CA THR A 11 -1.73 -13.61 -17.92
C THR A 11 -2.30 -12.82 -19.09
N GLY A 12 -1.49 -12.05 -19.80
CA GLY A 12 -1.93 -11.09 -20.81
C GLY A 12 -2.70 -9.88 -20.25
N ARG A 13 -2.82 -9.76 -18.92
CA ARG A 13 -3.61 -8.72 -18.22
C ARG A 13 -2.77 -7.96 -17.21
N PRO A 14 -3.10 -6.68 -16.90
CA PRO A 14 -2.52 -5.98 -15.79
C PRO A 14 -2.80 -6.69 -14.45
N PRO A 15 -1.78 -7.00 -13.64
CA PRO A 15 -1.97 -7.69 -12.37
C PRO A 15 -2.63 -6.81 -11.31
N LEU A 16 -3.30 -7.45 -10.35
CA LEU A 16 -3.68 -6.90 -9.06
C LEU A 16 -2.49 -7.07 -8.11
N LEU A 17 -2.04 -5.98 -7.48
CA LEU A 17 -1.00 -6.04 -6.44
C LEU A 17 -1.63 -6.12 -5.05
N VAL A 18 -1.25 -7.14 -4.28
CA VAL A 18 -1.64 -7.29 -2.88
C VAL A 18 -0.38 -7.13 -2.02
N CYS A 19 -0.32 -6.06 -1.25
CA CYS A 19 0.89 -5.58 -0.58
C CYS A 19 0.68 -5.47 0.93
N HIS A 20 1.44 -6.23 1.71
CA HIS A 20 1.40 -6.17 3.17
C HIS A 20 2.50 -5.26 3.72
N SER A 21 2.20 -4.47 4.75
CA SER A 21 3.15 -3.66 5.50
C SER A 21 3.99 -2.74 4.59
N MET A 22 5.31 -2.82 4.63
CA MET A 22 6.24 -2.06 3.80
C MET A 22 5.99 -2.26 2.28
N GLY A 23 5.40 -3.39 1.89
CA GLY A 23 5.07 -3.67 0.49
C GLY A 23 4.17 -2.61 -0.16
N GLY A 24 3.27 -2.00 0.61
CA GLY A 24 2.43 -0.91 0.10
C GLY A 24 3.22 0.37 -0.19
N LEU A 25 4.27 0.65 0.58
CA LEU A 25 5.18 1.76 0.29
C LEU A 25 6.02 1.49 -0.97
N ALA A 26 6.45 0.25 -1.15
CA ALA A 26 7.16 -0.16 -2.37
C ALA A 26 6.26 -0.04 -3.62
N ALA A 27 4.97 -0.38 -3.50
CA ALA A 27 4.00 -0.20 -4.58
C ALA A 27 3.80 1.28 -4.93
N ARG A 28 3.69 2.17 -3.94
CA ARG A 28 3.62 3.62 -4.16
C ARG A 28 4.86 4.17 -4.87
N ALA A 29 6.05 3.77 -4.41
CA ALA A 29 7.31 4.17 -5.05
C ALA A 29 7.42 3.63 -6.48
N TRP A 30 7.00 2.39 -6.72
CA TRP A 30 6.94 1.81 -8.06
C TRP A 30 5.98 2.62 -8.95
N TRP A 31 4.78 2.94 -8.44
CA TRP A 31 3.79 3.73 -9.18
C TRP A 31 4.34 5.11 -9.55
N GLN A 32 5.03 5.77 -8.64
CA GLN A 32 5.67 7.06 -8.91
C GLN A 32 6.76 6.95 -10.00
N ALA A 33 7.56 5.91 -9.94
CA ALA A 33 8.63 5.68 -10.93
C ALA A 33 8.08 5.37 -12.34
N HIS A 34 6.82 4.89 -12.43
CA HIS A 34 6.15 4.52 -13.69
C HIS A 34 4.88 5.36 -13.92
N ALA A 35 4.85 6.60 -13.44
CA ALA A 35 3.63 7.43 -13.43
C ALA A 35 2.98 7.58 -14.82
N ALA A 36 3.77 7.54 -15.89
CA ALA A 36 3.27 7.70 -17.28
C ALA A 36 2.39 6.51 -17.74
N ASP A 37 2.63 5.29 -17.25
CA ASP A 37 1.97 4.08 -17.72
C ASP A 37 1.52 3.11 -16.61
N ALA A 38 1.71 3.47 -15.34
CA ALA A 38 1.41 2.60 -14.20
C ALA A 38 -0.01 2.05 -14.21
N ALA A 39 -1.01 2.89 -14.53
CA ALA A 39 -2.42 2.50 -14.57
C ALA A 39 -2.75 1.51 -15.72
N GLN A 40 -1.92 1.45 -16.75
CA GLN A 40 -2.02 0.45 -17.82
C GLN A 40 -1.28 -0.85 -17.48
N ARG A 41 -0.27 -0.75 -16.60
CA ARG A 41 0.59 -1.88 -16.21
C ARG A 41 0.08 -2.63 -14.99
N VAL A 42 -0.66 -1.96 -14.09
CA VAL A 42 -1.24 -2.52 -12.86
C VAL A 42 -2.71 -2.14 -12.80
N HIS A 43 -3.57 -3.15 -12.62
CA HIS A 43 -5.01 -2.94 -12.54
C HIS A 43 -5.42 -2.18 -11.28
N HIS A 44 -4.95 -2.63 -10.12
CA HIS A 44 -5.25 -2.02 -8.82
C HIS A 44 -4.24 -2.46 -7.76
N VAL A 45 -4.12 -1.70 -6.68
CA VAL A 45 -3.25 -2.00 -5.55
C VAL A 45 -4.08 -2.13 -4.27
N ILE A 46 -3.98 -3.27 -3.62
CA ILE A 46 -4.55 -3.50 -2.28
C ILE A 46 -3.39 -3.45 -1.28
N THR A 47 -3.45 -2.56 -0.31
CA THR A 47 -2.45 -2.47 0.76
C THR A 47 -3.06 -2.90 2.08
N ILE A 48 -2.29 -3.59 2.91
CA ILE A 48 -2.72 -4.21 4.16
C ILE A 48 -1.76 -3.77 5.25
N GLY A 49 -2.23 -2.97 6.21
CA GLY A 49 -1.41 -2.49 7.31
C GLY A 49 -0.14 -1.76 6.84
N SER A 50 -0.22 -1.00 5.76
CA SER A 50 0.94 -0.28 5.21
C SER A 50 1.08 1.09 5.88
N PRO A 51 2.29 1.47 6.35
CA PRO A 51 2.49 2.75 7.04
C PRO A 51 2.60 3.91 6.04
N HIS A 52 1.50 4.26 5.37
CA HIS A 52 1.47 5.26 4.29
C HIS A 52 1.93 6.64 4.72
N GLN A 53 1.73 7.00 6.00
CA GLN A 53 2.21 8.25 6.61
C GLN A 53 3.36 8.01 7.59
N GLY A 54 3.97 6.82 7.54
CA GLY A 54 5.02 6.37 8.46
C GLY A 54 4.48 5.76 9.74
N THR A 55 5.37 5.26 10.58
CA THR A 55 5.02 4.66 11.87
C THR A 55 6.02 5.06 12.96
N LEU A 56 5.54 5.11 14.20
CA LEU A 56 6.39 5.38 15.36
C LEU A 56 7.37 4.24 15.62
N THR A 57 6.97 2.99 15.35
CA THR A 57 7.83 1.81 15.54
C THR A 57 9.07 1.82 14.66
N ALA A 58 9.02 2.47 13.49
CA ALA A 58 10.19 2.67 12.62
C ALA A 58 11.30 3.50 13.27
N SER A 59 10.99 4.29 14.30
CA SER A 59 11.99 5.05 15.05
C SER A 59 12.89 4.18 15.93
N LEU A 60 12.44 2.98 16.27
CA LEU A 60 13.17 2.02 17.08
C LEU A 60 14.13 1.13 16.25
N ALA A 61 13.97 1.10 14.94
CA ALA A 61 14.79 0.27 14.07
C ALA A 61 15.95 1.09 13.45
N ARG A 62 17.12 0.45 13.32
CA ARG A 62 18.35 1.07 12.80
C ARG A 62 18.58 0.86 11.30
N ALA A 63 17.76 0.05 10.64
CA ALA A 63 17.88 -0.22 9.20
C ALA A 63 17.53 1.02 8.35
N ASP A 64 18.15 1.15 7.18
CA ASP A 64 17.90 2.26 6.26
C ASP A 64 16.43 2.36 5.84
N ASN A 65 15.77 1.23 5.64
CA ASN A 65 14.33 1.15 5.34
C ASN A 65 13.48 1.77 6.47
N ALA A 66 13.92 1.63 7.72
CA ALA A 66 13.22 2.20 8.87
C ALA A 66 13.25 3.74 8.86
N ARG A 67 14.35 4.34 8.38
CA ARG A 67 14.44 5.81 8.23
C ARG A 67 13.39 6.35 7.27
N GLN A 68 13.17 5.66 6.15
CA GLN A 68 12.15 6.03 5.17
C GLN A 68 10.73 5.90 5.73
N MET A 69 10.49 4.90 6.58
CA MET A 69 9.17 4.64 7.21
C MET A 69 8.89 5.50 8.44
N ARG A 70 9.80 6.36 8.89
CA ARG A 70 9.54 7.30 10.00
C ARG A 70 8.47 8.30 9.60
N ARG A 71 7.60 8.62 10.56
CA ARG A 71 6.61 9.69 10.39
C ARG A 71 7.27 10.98 9.96
N GLY A 72 6.72 11.61 8.92
CA GLY A 72 7.23 12.87 8.40
C GLY A 72 8.60 12.77 7.70
N SER A 73 9.05 11.58 7.30
CA SER A 73 10.26 11.45 6.50
C SER A 73 10.14 12.25 5.19
N GLN A 74 11.26 12.76 4.72
CA GLN A 74 11.30 13.52 3.46
C GLN A 74 10.79 12.67 2.29
N TRP A 75 11.12 11.38 2.30
CA TRP A 75 10.70 10.44 1.27
C TRP A 75 9.17 10.25 1.22
N LEU A 76 8.52 10.06 2.38
CA LEU A 76 7.05 9.94 2.45
C LEU A 76 6.34 11.24 2.05
N ARG A 77 6.91 12.40 2.38
CA ARG A 77 6.38 13.69 1.94
C ARG A 77 6.47 13.85 0.43
N ALA A 78 7.60 13.47 -0.18
CA ALA A 78 7.77 13.52 -1.63
C ALA A 78 6.77 12.60 -2.35
N LEU A 79 6.53 11.37 -1.84
CA LEU A 79 5.49 10.48 -2.36
C LEU A 79 4.10 11.11 -2.29
N ALA A 80 3.73 11.67 -1.13
CA ALA A 80 2.42 12.28 -0.93
C ALA A 80 2.17 13.50 -1.83
N GLN A 81 3.21 14.33 -2.05
CA GLN A 81 3.13 15.47 -2.96
C GLN A 81 2.89 15.04 -4.41
N ALA A 82 3.60 14.02 -4.87
CA ALA A 82 3.42 13.49 -6.22
C ALA A 82 2.02 12.89 -6.42
N GLU A 83 1.52 12.16 -5.43
CA GLU A 83 0.18 11.55 -5.45
C GLU A 83 -0.94 12.59 -5.45
N ALA A 84 -0.78 13.67 -4.71
CA ALA A 84 -1.75 14.77 -4.70
C ALA A 84 -1.83 15.49 -6.06
N ALA A 85 -0.72 15.51 -6.81
CA ALA A 85 -0.66 16.19 -8.10
C ALA A 85 -1.36 15.42 -9.22
N ASP A 86 -1.36 14.07 -9.18
CA ASP A 86 -1.89 13.23 -10.28
C ASP A 86 -3.08 12.33 -9.91
N GLY A 87 -3.53 12.37 -8.66
CA GLY A 87 -4.71 11.64 -8.21
C GLY A 87 -4.58 10.11 -8.21
N ARG A 88 -3.37 9.57 -8.36
CA ARG A 88 -3.09 8.12 -8.46
C ARG A 88 -3.61 7.28 -7.29
N ALA A 89 -3.86 7.90 -6.14
CA ALA A 89 -4.36 7.21 -4.96
C ALA A 89 -5.73 6.53 -5.18
N CYS A 90 -6.52 6.94 -6.17
CA CYS A 90 -7.78 6.28 -6.54
C CYS A 90 -7.58 4.81 -6.99
N HIS A 91 -6.38 4.43 -7.42
CA HIS A 91 -6.03 3.05 -7.76
C HIS A 91 -5.66 2.19 -6.54
N PHE A 92 -5.83 2.72 -5.30
CA PHE A 92 -5.48 2.02 -4.08
C PHE A 92 -6.71 1.73 -3.21
N THR A 93 -6.75 0.51 -2.64
CA THR A 93 -7.61 0.16 -1.51
C THR A 93 -6.72 -0.19 -0.32
N CYS A 94 -6.87 0.53 0.79
CA CYS A 94 -5.98 0.43 1.94
C CYS A 94 -6.74 -0.16 3.14
N PHE A 95 -6.35 -1.35 3.58
CA PHE A 95 -6.89 -2.00 4.77
C PHE A 95 -6.05 -1.65 6.00
N TYR A 96 -6.73 -1.28 7.09
CA TYR A 96 -6.09 -0.94 8.36
C TYR A 96 -6.92 -1.46 9.55
N SER A 97 -6.29 -1.56 10.71
CA SER A 97 -6.95 -1.96 11.96
C SER A 97 -6.49 -1.08 13.12
N HIS A 98 -7.41 -0.74 14.02
CA HIS A 98 -7.04 -0.08 15.27
C HIS A 98 -6.28 -0.99 16.24
N CYS A 99 -6.32 -2.31 16.02
CA CYS A 99 -5.54 -3.30 16.77
C CYS A 99 -4.18 -3.62 16.15
N ASP A 100 -3.77 -2.88 15.08
CA ASP A 100 -2.44 -3.02 14.50
C ASP A 100 -1.38 -2.61 15.52
N ASN A 101 -0.49 -3.55 15.84
CA ASN A 101 0.56 -3.40 16.84
C ASN A 101 1.93 -3.02 16.27
N ILE A 102 2.00 -2.79 14.95
CA ILE A 102 3.22 -2.39 14.22
C ILE A 102 3.05 -1.00 13.61
N VAL A 103 1.95 -0.76 12.89
CA VAL A 103 1.68 0.53 12.26
C VAL A 103 0.88 1.39 13.23
N MET A 104 1.60 2.24 13.95
CA MET A 104 1.02 3.09 15.01
C MET A 104 1.35 4.57 14.80
N PRO A 105 0.39 5.45 15.04
CA PRO A 105 -1.04 5.18 15.26
C PRO A 105 -1.70 4.61 13.99
N ALA A 106 -2.83 3.89 14.12
CA ALA A 106 -3.53 3.24 13.01
C ALA A 106 -3.90 4.20 11.87
N SER A 107 -4.14 5.47 12.17
CA SER A 107 -4.41 6.53 11.18
C SER A 107 -3.26 6.72 10.17
N THR A 108 -2.04 6.31 10.50
CA THR A 108 -0.90 6.40 9.57
C THR A 108 -0.94 5.36 8.44
N ALA A 109 -1.83 4.37 8.53
CA ALA A 109 -2.10 3.43 7.46
C ALA A 109 -3.11 3.98 6.42
N LEU A 110 -3.71 5.14 6.67
CA LEU A 110 -4.60 5.79 5.71
C LEU A 110 -3.79 6.44 4.58
N LEU A 111 -4.26 6.26 3.36
CA LEU A 111 -3.75 6.95 2.17
C LEU A 111 -4.81 7.95 1.70
N PRO A 112 -4.54 9.27 1.74
CA PRO A 112 -5.47 10.28 1.24
C PRO A 112 -5.78 10.05 -0.25
N GLY A 113 -7.05 10.14 -0.62
CA GLY A 113 -7.52 9.90 -1.99
C GLY A 113 -7.75 8.43 -2.35
N ALA A 114 -7.32 7.49 -1.51
CA ALA A 114 -7.58 6.06 -1.67
C ALA A 114 -8.89 5.62 -0.99
N VAL A 115 -9.36 4.42 -1.33
CA VAL A 115 -10.42 3.75 -0.57
C VAL A 115 -9.81 3.15 0.69
N ASN A 116 -10.07 3.74 1.87
CA ASN A 116 -9.56 3.26 3.15
C ASN A 116 -10.63 2.42 3.86
N ARG A 117 -10.30 1.18 4.23
CA ARG A 117 -11.21 0.21 4.85
C ARG A 117 -10.69 -0.25 6.21
N HIS A 118 -11.47 -0.01 7.25
CA HIS A 118 -11.18 -0.51 8.59
C HIS A 118 -11.59 -1.99 8.72
N VAL A 119 -10.70 -2.79 9.31
CA VAL A 119 -10.96 -4.19 9.71
C VAL A 119 -10.85 -4.27 11.23
N CYS A 120 -11.92 -4.71 11.87
CA CYS A 120 -12.00 -4.73 13.32
C CYS A 120 -11.15 -5.83 13.94
N GLY A 121 -10.46 -5.52 15.05
CA GLY A 121 -9.84 -6.52 15.93
C GLY A 121 -8.61 -7.27 15.37
N GLN A 122 -8.05 -6.84 14.25
CA GLN A 122 -6.94 -7.57 13.61
C GLN A 122 -5.57 -6.98 13.95
N PRO A 123 -4.66 -7.76 14.61
CA PRO A 123 -3.26 -7.39 14.72
C PRO A 123 -2.57 -7.41 13.34
N HIS A 124 -1.42 -6.76 13.22
CA HIS A 124 -0.72 -6.49 11.98
C HIS A 124 -0.60 -7.69 11.01
N VAL A 125 -0.11 -8.82 11.50
CA VAL A 125 0.09 -10.01 10.65
C VAL A 125 -1.25 -10.70 10.34
N ALA A 126 -2.18 -10.75 11.30
CA ALA A 126 -3.49 -11.36 11.12
C ALA A 126 -4.36 -10.57 10.13
N LEU A 127 -4.17 -9.26 10.04
CA LEU A 127 -4.88 -8.40 9.09
C LEU A 127 -4.73 -8.90 7.63
N ALA A 128 -3.58 -9.46 7.28
CA ALA A 128 -3.35 -10.04 5.95
C ALA A 128 -4.20 -11.30 5.65
N ARG A 129 -4.81 -11.89 6.69
CA ARG A 129 -5.67 -13.08 6.56
C ARG A 129 -7.15 -12.76 6.74
N ALA A 130 -7.50 -11.49 6.97
CA ALA A 130 -8.88 -11.07 7.19
C ALA A 130 -9.75 -11.35 5.97
N GLY A 131 -10.97 -11.84 6.19
CA GLY A 131 -11.92 -12.18 5.14
C GLY A 131 -12.22 -11.00 4.22
N GLU A 132 -12.40 -9.80 4.81
CA GLU A 132 -12.70 -8.55 4.12
C GLU A 132 -11.64 -8.18 3.07
N VAL A 133 -10.36 -8.47 3.35
CA VAL A 133 -9.26 -8.26 2.41
C VAL A 133 -9.41 -9.17 1.20
N TRP A 134 -9.64 -10.47 1.45
CA TRP A 134 -9.73 -11.46 0.37
C TRP A 134 -11.03 -11.35 -0.42
N ASP A 135 -12.09 -10.85 0.17
CA ASP A 135 -13.34 -10.55 -0.55
C ASP A 135 -13.13 -9.35 -1.51
N GLU A 136 -12.37 -8.34 -1.10
CA GLU A 136 -11.97 -7.25 -2.01
C GLU A 136 -11.05 -7.77 -3.15
N VAL A 137 -10.09 -8.65 -2.84
CA VAL A 137 -9.24 -9.29 -3.87
C VAL A 137 -10.11 -10.02 -4.90
N LYS A 138 -11.04 -10.87 -4.44
CA LYS A 138 -11.95 -11.61 -5.34
C LYS A 138 -12.82 -10.68 -6.17
N ARG A 139 -13.31 -9.58 -5.58
CA ARG A 139 -14.10 -8.58 -6.28
C ARG A 139 -13.28 -7.95 -7.41
N ARG A 140 -12.07 -7.49 -7.12
CA ARG A 140 -11.18 -6.85 -8.10
C ARG A 140 -10.70 -7.77 -9.23
N LEU A 141 -10.67 -9.08 -8.98
CA LEU A 141 -10.31 -10.05 -10.02
C LEU A 141 -11.46 -10.33 -11.01
N ARG A 142 -12.69 -9.90 -10.68
CA ARG A 142 -13.87 -10.04 -11.56
C ARG A 142 -14.09 -8.79 -12.43
N ASP A 143 -13.58 -7.65 -11.98
CA ASP A 143 -13.59 -6.38 -12.72
C ASP A 143 -12.56 -6.43 -13.87
#